data_104d8c3bbc2e44dc56e22fdbf21f1a45
#
_entry.id   104d8c3bbc2e44dc56e22fdbf21f1a45
#
_cell.length_a   1.000
_cell.length_b   1.000
_cell.length_c   1.000
_cell.angle_alpha   90.00
_cell.angle_beta   90.00
_cell.angle_gamma   90.00
#
_symmetry.space_group_name_H-M   'P 1'
#
loop_
_entity.id
_entity.type
_entity.pdbx_description
1 polymer ?
#
loop_
_entity_poly.entity_id
_entity_poly.type
_entity_poly.pdbx_seq_one_letter_code
_entity_poly.pdbx_strand_id
1 'polypeptide(L)'
;MLLIFIISLSLRLWQLNRFNTLIFDEIYFADHGFSYLKQLDLFDVHPPLGKYCLALGIWLHAHLFGGATTFAEATAVSQLDAIAYRWLNAVTGSFIPLLVGAIAYQFTRRDRLTLLASGFVALDGLLLVESRLSLINVYLIFFGLLGLWCFAKAIAQNMSLKWLILTGGFWGACASVKWNGLGFLLGVYLLYGLAWGLDELQHWQTTNFNESAQKKPIQTPLKSILQIPILQFVLSFGVVPFIIYRLQWIPHLQLQTKFTFLGMQHQILGYHESIGSSVDDHPYCSPWYSWIWMRRPVAYYFERLEIQGNTTIFDIHAFGNPILWWLSTLAIAGLIFKWCLNLGGWLTNRQIYDSKFYLQSIIITQYCANFLPWVSVSRCTYIYHYMPASILAFMTLAGWVDSGLGKRHWLWRSLSWGAIAVIIAGFIFWLPIYLGLPLSPEEFNRRMWFQSWY
;
A
#
# COMPACT_ATOMS: atom_id res chain seq x y z
N MET A 1 -17.91 9.85 -3.84
CA MET A 1 -17.26 8.98 -2.86
C MET A 1 -18.14 7.81 -2.44
N LEU A 2 -19.42 8.03 -2.04
CA LEU A 2 -20.32 6.93 -1.63
C LEU A 2 -20.47 5.83 -2.71
N LEU A 3 -20.67 6.21 -3.96
CA LEU A 3 -20.77 5.23 -5.06
C LEU A 3 -19.48 4.39 -5.23
N ILE A 4 -18.31 5.01 -5.13
CA ILE A 4 -17.02 4.30 -5.17
C ILE A 4 -16.92 3.29 -4.02
N PHE A 5 -17.36 3.68 -2.83
CA PHE A 5 -17.41 2.79 -1.67
C PHE A 5 -18.34 1.60 -1.89
N ILE A 6 -19.58 1.86 -2.34
CA ILE A 6 -20.56 0.81 -2.59
C ILE A 6 -20.04 -0.19 -3.63
N ILE A 7 -19.49 0.29 -4.75
CA ILE A 7 -18.89 -0.57 -5.79
C ILE A 7 -17.72 -1.37 -5.22
N SER A 8 -16.83 -0.69 -4.49
CA SER A 8 -15.65 -1.32 -3.86
C SER A 8 -16.04 -2.40 -2.87
N LEU A 9 -17.04 -2.14 -2.02
CA LEU A 9 -17.56 -3.08 -1.03
C LEU A 9 -18.28 -4.28 -1.71
N SER A 10 -19.12 -3.99 -2.70
CA SER A 10 -19.86 -5.02 -3.44
C SER A 10 -18.92 -6.00 -4.14
N LEU A 11 -17.88 -5.49 -4.84
CA LEU A 11 -16.90 -6.35 -5.51
C LEU A 11 -16.09 -7.20 -4.52
N ARG A 12 -15.80 -6.67 -3.35
CA ARG A 12 -15.02 -7.38 -2.33
C ARG A 12 -15.82 -8.41 -1.57
N LEU A 13 -17.08 -8.13 -1.27
CA LEU A 13 -17.96 -9.08 -0.57
C LEU A 13 -18.59 -10.10 -1.51
N TRP A 14 -18.65 -9.83 -2.81
CA TRP A 14 -19.34 -10.69 -3.76
C TRP A 14 -18.73 -12.09 -3.81
N GLN A 15 -19.51 -13.10 -3.45
CA GLN A 15 -19.13 -14.52 -3.45
C GLN A 15 -17.75 -14.79 -2.80
N LEU A 16 -17.51 -14.26 -1.59
CA LEU A 16 -16.26 -14.51 -0.85
C LEU A 16 -16.03 -15.99 -0.53
N ASN A 17 -17.07 -16.77 -0.45
CA ASN A 17 -17.05 -18.21 -0.18
C ASN A 17 -17.05 -19.06 -1.46
N ARG A 18 -16.86 -18.49 -2.66
CA ARG A 18 -16.80 -19.24 -3.93
C ARG A 18 -15.83 -20.41 -3.86
N PHE A 19 -14.68 -20.20 -3.29
CA PHE A 19 -13.68 -21.22 -2.96
C PHE A 19 -13.64 -21.37 -1.45
N ASN A 20 -14.37 -22.35 -0.93
CA ASN A 20 -14.46 -22.61 0.52
C ASN A 20 -13.26 -23.44 0.99
N THR A 21 -12.08 -22.99 0.66
CA THR A 21 -10.79 -23.59 1.00
C THR A 21 -9.78 -22.47 1.28
N LEU A 22 -8.70 -22.78 1.98
CA LEU A 22 -7.60 -21.84 2.21
C LEU A 22 -6.82 -21.65 0.92
N ILE A 23 -6.63 -20.40 0.52
CA ILE A 23 -5.97 -20.00 -0.73
C ILE A 23 -4.65 -19.30 -0.39
N PHE A 24 -3.55 -19.71 -1.05
CA PHE A 24 -2.25 -19.08 -0.93
C PHE A 24 -1.82 -18.95 0.55
N ASP A 25 -1.35 -17.79 0.99
CA ASP A 25 -0.89 -17.55 2.37
C ASP A 25 -2.01 -17.57 3.43
N GLU A 26 -3.28 -17.77 3.05
CA GLU A 26 -4.36 -18.01 4.04
C GLU A 26 -4.06 -19.26 4.90
N ILE A 27 -3.34 -20.24 4.36
CA ILE A 27 -2.89 -21.43 5.10
C ILE A 27 -2.04 -21.08 6.33
N TYR A 28 -1.39 -19.91 6.30
CA TYR A 28 -0.61 -19.37 7.43
C TYR A 28 -1.42 -18.31 8.17
N PHE A 29 -1.88 -17.27 7.50
CA PHE A 29 -2.42 -16.08 8.17
C PHE A 29 -3.79 -16.31 8.78
N ALA A 30 -4.70 -17.02 8.10
CA ALA A 30 -6.00 -17.38 8.67
C ALA A 30 -5.83 -18.36 9.83
N ASP A 31 -4.91 -19.33 9.69
CA ASP A 31 -4.60 -20.29 10.75
C ASP A 31 -4.00 -19.60 11.97
N HIS A 32 -3.08 -18.68 11.80
CA HIS A 32 -2.51 -17.89 12.89
C HIS A 32 -3.58 -17.01 13.58
N GLY A 33 -4.51 -16.41 12.82
CA GLY A 33 -5.65 -15.70 13.39
C GLY A 33 -6.53 -16.60 14.24
N PHE A 34 -6.81 -17.80 13.76
CA PHE A 34 -7.56 -18.83 14.48
C PHE A 34 -6.80 -19.32 15.72
N SER A 35 -5.49 -19.55 15.60
CA SER A 35 -4.63 -19.98 16.71
C SER A 35 -4.62 -19.00 17.89
N TYR A 36 -4.64 -17.68 17.61
CA TYR A 36 -4.80 -16.67 18.68
C TYR A 36 -6.11 -16.82 19.44
N LEU A 37 -7.22 -17.11 18.78
CA LEU A 37 -8.51 -17.34 19.44
C LEU A 37 -8.54 -18.62 20.26
N LYS A 38 -7.80 -19.63 19.82
CA LYS A 38 -7.64 -20.91 20.52
C LYS A 38 -6.53 -20.88 21.58
N GLN A 39 -5.81 -19.77 21.74
CA GLN A 39 -4.67 -19.64 22.65
C GLN A 39 -3.57 -20.69 22.41
N LEU A 40 -3.33 -21.02 21.14
CA LEU A 40 -2.29 -21.97 20.74
C LEU A 40 -0.94 -21.26 20.53
N ASP A 41 0.15 -21.94 20.91
CA ASP A 41 1.51 -21.48 20.61
C ASP A 41 1.74 -21.45 19.08
N LEU A 42 2.26 -20.33 18.60
CA LEU A 42 2.54 -20.14 17.18
C LEU A 42 3.79 -19.32 16.96
N PHE A 43 4.49 -19.59 15.88
CA PHE A 43 5.57 -18.76 15.35
C PHE A 43 5.19 -18.20 13.98
N ASP A 44 5.46 -16.92 13.75
CA ASP A 44 5.34 -16.31 12.43
C ASP A 44 6.49 -15.33 12.18
N VAL A 45 6.85 -15.21 10.92
CA VAL A 45 7.92 -14.34 10.40
C VAL A 45 7.51 -12.87 10.25
N HIS A 46 6.30 -12.54 10.63
CA HIS A 46 5.76 -11.19 10.62
C HIS A 46 5.26 -10.77 12.01
N PRO A 47 5.31 -9.46 12.35
CA PRO A 47 4.72 -8.94 13.57
C PRO A 47 3.23 -9.28 13.71
N PRO A 48 2.66 -9.27 14.94
CA PRO A 48 1.39 -9.94 15.22
C PRO A 48 0.13 -9.18 14.78
N LEU A 49 0.15 -7.84 14.61
CA LEU A 49 -1.07 -7.02 14.48
C LEU A 49 -1.97 -7.44 13.31
N GLY A 50 -1.41 -7.78 12.15
CA GLY A 50 -2.20 -8.22 11.01
C GLY A 50 -3.03 -9.47 11.34
N LYS A 51 -2.44 -10.42 12.06
CA LYS A 51 -3.12 -11.65 12.50
C LYS A 51 -4.13 -11.40 13.61
N TYR A 52 -3.91 -10.41 14.48
CA TYR A 52 -4.95 -9.98 15.43
C TYR A 52 -6.17 -9.39 14.72
N CYS A 53 -5.98 -8.67 13.61
CA CYS A 53 -7.10 -8.20 12.79
C CYS A 53 -7.88 -9.39 12.19
N LEU A 54 -7.17 -10.44 11.72
CA LEU A 54 -7.81 -11.65 11.22
C LEU A 54 -8.56 -12.39 12.33
N ALA A 55 -7.93 -12.56 13.50
CA ALA A 55 -8.59 -13.13 14.69
C ALA A 55 -9.85 -12.34 15.07
N LEU A 56 -9.78 -11.01 15.09
CA LEU A 56 -10.94 -10.15 15.32
C LEU A 56 -12.04 -10.39 14.29
N GLY A 57 -11.69 -10.56 13.02
CA GLY A 57 -12.63 -10.87 11.95
C GLY A 57 -13.37 -12.18 12.20
N ILE A 58 -12.65 -13.25 12.52
CA ILE A 58 -13.22 -14.57 12.85
C ILE A 58 -14.10 -14.46 14.09
N TRP A 59 -13.63 -13.79 15.13
CA TRP A 59 -14.39 -13.62 16.38
C TRP A 59 -15.69 -12.84 16.17
N LEU A 60 -15.62 -11.70 15.47
CA LEU A 60 -16.79 -10.88 15.16
C LEU A 60 -17.80 -11.67 14.30
N HIS A 61 -17.32 -12.41 13.30
CA HIS A 61 -18.21 -13.22 12.45
C HIS A 61 -19.04 -14.20 13.28
N ALA A 62 -18.38 -14.95 14.17
CA ALA A 62 -19.06 -15.93 15.02
C ALA A 62 -20.12 -15.30 15.92
N HIS A 63 -19.88 -14.06 16.43
CA HIS A 63 -20.80 -13.40 17.35
C HIS A 63 -21.91 -12.59 16.67
N LEU A 64 -21.66 -12.08 15.45
CA LEU A 64 -22.63 -11.23 14.74
C LEU A 64 -23.46 -11.98 13.73
N PHE A 65 -22.90 -12.99 13.08
CA PHE A 65 -23.55 -13.69 11.97
C PHE A 65 -23.79 -15.17 12.25
N GLY A 66 -23.06 -15.76 13.23
CA GLY A 66 -23.08 -17.20 13.47
C GLY A 66 -22.36 -17.97 12.33
N GLY A 67 -22.73 -19.22 12.14
CA GLY A 67 -22.20 -20.10 11.11
C GLY A 67 -22.48 -21.56 11.42
N ALA A 68 -22.33 -22.46 10.43
CA ALA A 68 -22.53 -23.89 10.61
C ALA A 68 -21.54 -24.47 11.65
N THR A 69 -20.31 -23.94 11.68
CA THR A 69 -19.28 -24.25 12.67
C THR A 69 -18.65 -22.95 13.14
N THR A 70 -18.66 -22.71 14.45
CA THR A 70 -18.01 -21.55 15.05
C THR A 70 -16.53 -21.83 15.36
N PHE A 71 -15.72 -20.78 15.54
CA PHE A 71 -14.32 -20.98 15.93
C PHE A 71 -14.19 -21.72 17.28
N ALA A 72 -15.21 -21.63 18.17
CA ALA A 72 -15.20 -22.33 19.46
C ALA A 72 -15.30 -23.86 19.28
N GLU A 73 -16.07 -24.31 18.31
CA GLU A 73 -16.32 -25.74 17.99
C GLU A 73 -15.26 -26.32 17.07
N ALA A 74 -14.73 -25.50 16.13
CA ALA A 74 -13.74 -25.92 15.17
C ALA A 74 -12.39 -26.30 15.83
N THR A 75 -11.74 -27.31 15.29
CA THR A 75 -10.36 -27.71 15.66
C THR A 75 -9.31 -27.17 14.70
N ALA A 76 -9.71 -26.76 13.52
CA ALA A 76 -8.87 -26.11 12.51
C ALA A 76 -9.65 -25.02 11.77
N VAL A 77 -8.94 -24.01 11.26
CA VAL A 77 -9.53 -22.90 10.52
C VAL A 77 -10.24 -23.35 9.23
N SER A 78 -9.80 -24.45 8.63
CA SER A 78 -10.39 -25.05 7.43
C SER A 78 -11.81 -25.61 7.64
N GLN A 79 -12.27 -25.74 8.88
CA GLN A 79 -13.64 -26.14 9.21
C GLN A 79 -14.61 -24.95 9.25
N LEU A 80 -14.09 -23.72 9.20
CA LEU A 80 -14.90 -22.50 9.12
C LEU A 80 -15.27 -22.20 7.68
N ASP A 81 -16.44 -21.59 7.46
CA ASP A 81 -16.76 -21.01 6.17
C ASP A 81 -15.74 -19.91 5.80
N ALA A 82 -15.30 -19.89 4.55
CA ALA A 82 -14.29 -18.93 4.08
C ALA A 82 -14.68 -17.46 4.33
N ILE A 83 -15.96 -17.15 4.33
CA ILE A 83 -16.45 -15.82 4.65
C ILE A 83 -16.05 -15.40 6.08
N ALA A 84 -15.99 -16.34 7.02
CA ALA A 84 -15.70 -16.05 8.43
C ALA A 84 -14.30 -15.41 8.63
N TYR A 85 -13.32 -15.81 7.82
CA TYR A 85 -11.97 -15.27 7.93
C TYR A 85 -11.62 -14.24 6.81
N ARG A 86 -12.48 -14.03 5.80
CA ARG A 86 -12.22 -13.09 4.68
C ARG A 86 -12.96 -11.76 4.79
N TRP A 87 -14.14 -11.72 5.42
CA TRP A 87 -15.05 -10.58 5.34
C TRP A 87 -14.46 -9.27 5.90
N LEU A 88 -13.69 -9.33 7.01
CA LEU A 88 -13.12 -8.13 7.59
C LEU A 88 -12.02 -7.53 6.71
N ASN A 89 -11.27 -8.37 5.99
CA ASN A 89 -10.34 -7.93 4.94
C ASN A 89 -11.09 -7.21 3.82
N ALA A 90 -12.21 -7.77 3.36
CA ALA A 90 -13.03 -7.18 2.30
C ALA A 90 -13.60 -5.81 2.71
N VAL A 91 -14.09 -5.70 3.94
CA VAL A 91 -14.58 -4.42 4.49
C VAL A 91 -13.42 -3.42 4.62
N THR A 92 -12.31 -3.80 5.24
CA THR A 92 -11.12 -2.93 5.39
C THR A 92 -10.61 -2.45 4.03
N GLY A 93 -10.47 -3.36 3.06
CA GLY A 93 -10.04 -3.04 1.70
C GLY A 93 -10.97 -2.07 0.98
N SER A 94 -12.27 -2.08 1.33
CA SER A 94 -13.27 -1.19 0.73
C SER A 94 -13.11 0.26 1.19
N PHE A 95 -12.49 0.50 2.35
CA PHE A 95 -12.17 1.85 2.83
C PHE A 95 -10.89 2.43 2.22
N ILE A 96 -10.00 1.62 1.66
CA ILE A 96 -8.73 2.11 1.09
C ILE A 96 -8.96 3.16 -0.02
N PRO A 97 -9.83 2.96 -1.02
CA PRO A 97 -10.13 4.00 -2.01
C PRO A 97 -10.64 5.31 -1.40
N LEU A 98 -11.48 5.22 -0.36
CA LEU A 98 -11.99 6.40 0.34
C LEU A 98 -10.88 7.16 1.06
N LEU A 99 -10.00 6.42 1.71
CA LEU A 99 -8.88 6.98 2.47
C LEU A 99 -7.91 7.70 1.53
N VAL A 100 -7.61 7.12 0.36
CA VAL A 100 -6.79 7.76 -0.67
C VAL A 100 -7.46 9.03 -1.20
N GLY A 101 -8.77 9.00 -1.44
CA GLY A 101 -9.54 10.19 -1.77
C GLY A 101 -9.46 11.26 -0.67
N ALA A 102 -9.59 10.88 0.59
CA ALA A 102 -9.48 11.79 1.74
C ALA A 102 -8.09 12.43 1.84
N ILE A 103 -7.01 11.66 1.56
CA ILE A 103 -5.64 12.17 1.49
C ILE A 103 -5.51 13.18 0.35
N ALA A 104 -5.97 12.83 -0.85
CA ALA A 104 -5.94 13.71 -2.02
C ALA A 104 -6.71 15.03 -1.77
N TYR A 105 -7.88 14.94 -1.16
CA TYR A 105 -8.67 16.13 -0.78
C TYR A 105 -7.96 16.97 0.28
N GLN A 106 -7.37 16.34 1.29
CA GLN A 106 -6.68 17.06 2.36
C GLN A 106 -5.51 17.90 1.83
N PHE A 107 -4.75 17.36 0.86
CA PHE A 107 -3.64 18.09 0.26
C PHE A 107 -4.04 19.14 -0.77
N THR A 108 -5.15 18.95 -1.49
CA THR A 108 -5.41 19.74 -2.71
C THR A 108 -6.72 20.51 -2.70
N ARG A 109 -7.69 20.12 -1.88
CA ARG A 109 -9.06 20.68 -1.83
C ARG A 109 -9.77 20.62 -3.19
N ARG A 110 -9.47 19.59 -4.01
CA ARG A 110 -9.99 19.46 -5.38
C ARG A 110 -10.83 18.19 -5.49
N ASP A 111 -12.15 18.35 -5.59
CA ASP A 111 -13.11 17.24 -5.63
C ASP A 111 -12.85 16.28 -6.79
N ARG A 112 -12.55 16.81 -7.99
CA ARG A 112 -12.27 15.98 -9.17
C ARG A 112 -11.01 15.11 -8.96
N LEU A 113 -9.94 15.68 -8.42
CA LEU A 113 -8.72 14.90 -8.09
C LEU A 113 -9.01 13.82 -7.03
N THR A 114 -9.82 14.17 -6.03
CA THR A 114 -10.28 13.24 -4.99
C THR A 114 -11.00 12.04 -5.60
N LEU A 115 -11.94 12.27 -6.51
CA LEU A 115 -12.68 11.21 -7.20
C LEU A 115 -11.78 10.36 -8.09
N LEU A 116 -10.85 10.97 -8.83
CA LEU A 116 -9.91 10.26 -9.70
C LEU A 116 -8.96 9.37 -8.88
N ALA A 117 -8.36 9.90 -7.81
CA ALA A 117 -7.45 9.15 -6.97
C ALA A 117 -8.14 7.97 -6.29
N SER A 118 -9.34 8.19 -5.74
CA SER A 118 -10.17 7.13 -5.16
C SER A 118 -10.59 6.10 -6.20
N GLY A 119 -11.03 6.55 -7.39
CA GLY A 119 -11.47 5.69 -8.47
C GLY A 119 -10.34 4.80 -9.02
N PHE A 120 -9.15 5.34 -9.22
CA PHE A 120 -8.01 4.56 -9.71
C PHE A 120 -7.61 3.46 -8.72
N VAL A 121 -7.60 3.76 -7.42
CA VAL A 121 -7.33 2.74 -6.39
C VAL A 121 -8.45 1.68 -6.34
N ALA A 122 -9.70 2.06 -6.56
CA ALA A 122 -10.81 1.11 -6.62
C ALA A 122 -10.75 0.18 -7.86
N LEU A 123 -10.08 0.64 -8.95
CA LEU A 123 -9.88 -0.08 -10.20
C LEU A 123 -8.55 -0.85 -10.25
N ASP A 124 -7.88 -1.04 -9.11
CA ASP A 124 -6.68 -1.88 -9.04
C ASP A 124 -7.02 -3.32 -8.67
N GLY A 125 -6.57 -4.27 -9.51
CA GLY A 125 -6.82 -5.69 -9.31
C GLY A 125 -6.08 -6.29 -8.13
N LEU A 126 -4.83 -5.87 -7.89
CA LEU A 126 -4.03 -6.41 -6.78
C LEU A 126 -4.66 -6.07 -5.42
N LEU A 127 -5.05 -4.81 -5.23
CA LEU A 127 -5.77 -4.40 -4.01
C LEU A 127 -7.12 -5.12 -3.85
N LEU A 128 -7.80 -5.41 -4.96
CA LEU A 128 -9.05 -6.17 -4.93
C LEU A 128 -8.78 -7.61 -4.47
N VAL A 129 -7.84 -8.33 -5.08
CA VAL A 129 -7.49 -9.72 -4.72
C VAL A 129 -7.01 -9.82 -3.29
N GLU A 130 -6.03 -9.01 -2.89
CA GLU A 130 -5.45 -8.99 -1.53
C GLU A 130 -6.49 -8.76 -0.43
N SER A 131 -7.51 -7.97 -0.71
CA SER A 131 -8.57 -7.68 0.26
C SER A 131 -9.73 -8.68 0.24
N ARG A 132 -9.79 -9.58 -0.72
CA ARG A 132 -10.79 -10.66 -0.77
C ARG A 132 -10.33 -11.94 -0.07
N LEU A 133 -9.05 -12.02 0.24
CA LEU A 133 -8.42 -13.14 0.94
C LEU A 133 -7.97 -12.72 2.34
N SER A 134 -7.79 -13.68 3.22
CA SER A 134 -7.35 -13.46 4.60
C SER A 134 -5.84 -13.21 4.67
N LEU A 135 -5.40 -12.11 4.06
CA LEU A 135 -4.00 -11.71 3.96
C LEU A 135 -3.73 -10.44 4.78
N ILE A 136 -2.50 -10.27 5.24
CA ILE A 136 -2.16 -9.16 6.15
C ILE A 136 -1.83 -7.84 5.43
N ASN A 137 -1.52 -7.88 4.12
CA ASN A 137 -1.11 -6.68 3.38
C ASN A 137 -2.18 -5.59 3.34
N VAL A 138 -3.47 -5.94 3.35
CA VAL A 138 -4.57 -4.97 3.38
C VAL A 138 -4.53 -4.09 4.63
N TYR A 139 -4.19 -4.66 5.79
CA TYR A 139 -4.06 -3.91 7.05
C TYR A 139 -2.81 -3.02 7.07
N LEU A 140 -1.70 -3.51 6.49
CA LEU A 140 -0.51 -2.68 6.29
C LEU A 140 -0.83 -1.42 5.50
N ILE A 141 -1.49 -1.56 4.35
CA ILE A 141 -1.91 -0.45 3.50
C ILE A 141 -2.87 0.48 4.25
N PHE A 142 -3.84 -0.08 4.95
CA PHE A 142 -4.84 0.69 5.67
C PHE A 142 -4.20 1.56 6.77
N PHE A 143 -3.35 0.99 7.64
CA PHE A 143 -2.65 1.76 8.67
C PHE A 143 -1.62 2.74 8.09
N GLY A 144 -0.89 2.35 7.05
CA GLY A 144 0.06 3.24 6.38
C GLY A 144 -0.62 4.50 5.82
N LEU A 145 -1.77 4.34 5.15
CA LEU A 145 -2.57 5.43 4.60
C LEU A 145 -3.28 6.25 5.68
N LEU A 146 -3.77 5.64 6.78
CA LEU A 146 -4.31 6.38 7.92
C LEU A 146 -3.24 7.31 8.50
N GLY A 147 -2.01 6.81 8.67
CA GLY A 147 -0.89 7.64 9.09
C GLY A 147 -0.63 8.79 8.11
N LEU A 148 -0.64 8.52 6.81
CA LEU A 148 -0.44 9.56 5.79
C LEU A 148 -1.57 10.60 5.79
N TRP A 149 -2.81 10.19 6.03
CA TRP A 149 -3.94 11.11 6.20
C TRP A 149 -3.78 11.98 7.44
N CYS A 150 -3.36 11.38 8.58
CA CYS A 150 -3.07 12.13 9.80
C CYS A 150 -1.92 13.13 9.59
N PHE A 151 -0.88 12.74 8.85
CA PHE A 151 0.23 13.62 8.49
C PHE A 151 -0.26 14.81 7.63
N ALA A 152 -1.12 14.55 6.64
CA ALA A 152 -1.75 15.61 5.85
C ALA A 152 -2.61 16.56 6.72
N LYS A 153 -3.28 16.04 7.76
CA LYS A 153 -3.99 16.85 8.76
C LYS A 153 -3.04 17.67 9.63
N ALA A 154 -1.91 17.10 10.05
CA ALA A 154 -0.89 17.82 10.80
C ALA A 154 -0.37 19.02 10.01
N ILE A 155 -0.04 18.82 8.73
CA ILE A 155 0.39 19.89 7.82
C ILE A 155 -0.67 21.00 7.73
N ALA A 156 -1.94 20.64 7.52
CA ALA A 156 -3.03 21.61 7.41
C ALA A 156 -3.32 22.37 8.72
N GLN A 157 -2.83 21.89 9.86
CA GLN A 157 -3.03 22.47 11.20
C GLN A 157 -1.68 22.87 11.83
N ASN A 158 -0.78 23.44 11.03
CA ASN A 158 0.51 23.99 11.45
C ASN A 158 1.33 22.99 12.30
N MET A 159 1.44 21.76 11.83
CA MET A 159 2.18 20.66 12.49
C MET A 159 1.66 20.35 13.90
N SER A 160 0.34 20.33 14.06
CA SER A 160 -0.30 20.02 15.34
C SER A 160 0.19 18.70 15.93
N LEU A 161 0.67 18.74 17.18
CA LEU A 161 1.23 17.57 17.90
C LEU A 161 0.26 16.39 17.97
N LYS A 162 -1.05 16.65 18.16
CA LYS A 162 -2.09 15.62 18.16
C LYS A 162 -2.03 14.76 16.88
N TRP A 163 -1.97 15.42 15.73
CA TRP A 163 -1.98 14.73 14.44
C TRP A 163 -0.63 14.06 14.15
N LEU A 164 0.48 14.65 14.61
CA LEU A 164 1.81 14.02 14.51
C LEU A 164 1.88 12.73 15.36
N ILE A 165 1.36 12.74 16.58
CA ILE A 165 1.27 11.54 17.43
C ILE A 165 0.39 10.47 16.78
N LEU A 166 -0.79 10.83 16.25
CA LEU A 166 -1.64 9.89 15.53
C LEU A 166 -0.95 9.32 14.29
N THR A 167 -0.19 10.13 13.54
CA THR A 167 0.63 9.68 12.42
C THR A 167 1.61 8.60 12.86
N GLY A 168 2.39 8.88 13.89
CA GLY A 168 3.35 7.91 14.43
C GLY A 168 2.69 6.64 14.96
N GLY A 169 1.54 6.79 15.63
CA GLY A 169 0.75 5.65 16.12
C GLY A 169 0.30 4.71 14.99
N PHE A 170 -0.27 5.27 13.91
CA PHE A 170 -0.69 4.45 12.77
C PHE A 170 0.49 3.87 11.99
N TRP A 171 1.62 4.57 11.88
CA TRP A 171 2.79 4.00 11.23
C TRP A 171 3.50 2.97 12.10
N GLY A 172 3.44 3.10 13.43
CA GLY A 172 3.81 2.04 14.36
C GLY A 172 2.93 0.79 14.21
N ALA A 173 1.60 0.99 14.06
CA ALA A 173 0.67 -0.10 13.76
C ALA A 173 0.96 -0.73 12.39
N CYS A 174 1.27 0.08 11.37
CA CYS A 174 1.68 -0.40 10.03
C CYS A 174 2.92 -1.32 10.13
N ALA A 175 3.96 -0.88 10.83
CA ALA A 175 5.15 -1.69 11.09
C ALA A 175 4.86 -2.95 11.92
N SER A 176 3.83 -2.91 12.78
CA SER A 176 3.35 -4.04 13.58
C SER A 176 2.55 -5.08 12.77
N VAL A 177 2.18 -4.77 11.53
CA VAL A 177 1.63 -5.76 10.57
C VAL A 177 2.78 -6.44 9.84
N LYS A 178 3.72 -5.66 9.29
CA LYS A 178 4.85 -6.18 8.51
C LYS A 178 5.96 -5.13 8.48
N TRP A 179 7.24 -5.54 8.53
CA TRP A 179 8.37 -4.60 8.62
C TRP A 179 8.49 -3.63 7.45
N ASN A 180 7.99 -3.98 6.26
CA ASN A 180 7.96 -3.02 5.15
C ASN A 180 7.05 -1.81 5.41
N GLY A 181 6.18 -1.86 6.40
CA GLY A 181 5.45 -0.69 6.91
C GLY A 181 6.35 0.44 7.46
N LEU A 182 7.60 0.12 7.84
CA LEU A 182 8.62 1.12 8.17
C LEU A 182 8.94 2.09 7.02
N GLY A 183 8.60 1.72 5.78
CA GLY A 183 8.73 2.60 4.62
C GLY A 183 8.01 3.94 4.80
N PHE A 184 6.86 3.96 5.44
CA PHE A 184 6.13 5.21 5.72
C PHE A 184 6.88 6.11 6.71
N LEU A 185 7.50 5.54 7.75
CA LEU A 185 8.37 6.27 8.68
C LEU A 185 9.63 6.78 7.99
N LEU A 186 10.27 5.92 7.18
CA LEU A 186 11.43 6.34 6.40
C LEU A 186 11.09 7.53 5.49
N GLY A 187 9.89 7.56 4.92
CA GLY A 187 9.43 8.66 4.07
C GLY A 187 9.41 10.01 4.78
N VAL A 188 9.00 10.08 6.05
CA VAL A 188 9.03 11.33 6.81
C VAL A 188 10.45 11.70 7.25
N TYR A 189 11.31 10.72 7.53
CA TYR A 189 12.72 10.99 7.83
C TYR A 189 13.44 11.56 6.61
N LEU A 190 13.21 10.99 5.42
CA LEU A 190 13.76 11.52 4.17
C LEU A 190 13.23 12.93 3.86
N LEU A 191 11.93 13.17 4.10
CA LEU A 191 11.32 14.48 3.91
C LEU A 191 11.93 15.53 4.86
N TYR A 192 12.12 15.18 6.14
CA TYR A 192 12.76 16.07 7.12
C TYR A 192 14.21 16.34 6.77
N GLY A 193 14.98 15.29 6.42
CA GLY A 193 16.37 15.43 5.96
C GLY A 193 16.50 16.28 4.70
N LEU A 194 15.59 16.11 3.73
CA LEU A 194 15.53 16.96 2.55
C LEU A 194 15.26 18.44 2.91
N ALA A 195 14.29 18.68 3.80
CA ALA A 195 13.95 20.02 4.24
C ALA A 195 15.14 20.70 4.94
N TRP A 196 15.82 19.97 5.83
CA TRP A 196 17.00 20.45 6.54
C TRP A 196 18.17 20.72 5.57
N GLY A 197 18.47 19.79 4.67
CA GLY A 197 19.54 19.97 3.68
C GLY A 197 19.30 21.18 2.75
N LEU A 198 18.06 21.43 2.34
CA LEU A 198 17.72 22.61 1.53
C LEU A 198 17.88 23.92 2.34
N ASP A 199 17.53 23.91 3.62
CA ASP A 199 17.69 25.09 4.50
C ASP A 199 19.17 25.41 4.72
N GLU A 200 20.00 24.42 5.00
CA GLU A 200 21.46 24.56 5.15
C GLU A 200 22.12 25.07 3.87
N LEU A 201 21.74 24.52 2.72
CA LEU A 201 22.23 25.00 1.42
C LEU A 201 21.86 26.45 1.17
N GLN A 202 20.65 26.87 1.55
CA GLN A 202 20.22 28.25 1.43
C GLN A 202 21.06 29.16 2.34
N HIS A 203 21.31 28.76 3.60
CA HIS A 203 22.17 29.50 4.50
C HIS A 203 23.60 29.66 3.95
N TRP A 204 24.16 28.57 3.46
CA TRP A 204 25.50 28.58 2.86
C TRP A 204 25.60 29.52 1.65
N GLN A 205 24.60 29.50 0.75
CA GLN A 205 24.53 30.38 -0.43
C GLN A 205 24.43 31.85 -0.01
N THR A 206 23.58 32.16 0.98
CA THR A 206 23.41 33.57 1.44
C THR A 206 24.67 34.12 2.13
N THR A 207 25.40 33.26 2.85
CA THR A 207 26.63 33.69 3.57
C THR A 207 27.81 33.90 2.63
N ASN A 208 27.95 33.04 1.59
CA ASN A 208 29.17 33.07 0.77
C ASN A 208 29.05 33.87 -0.55
N PHE A 209 27.84 34.18 -1.03
CA PHE A 209 27.64 34.76 -2.36
C PHE A 209 26.84 36.05 -2.40
N ASN A 210 26.34 36.58 -1.27
CA ASN A 210 25.38 37.70 -1.25
C ASN A 210 25.99 39.05 -0.79
N GLU A 211 27.23 39.36 -1.10
CA GLU A 211 27.71 40.74 -0.93
C GLU A 211 27.21 41.76 -1.98
N SER A 212 26.52 41.28 -3.06
CA SER A 212 26.18 42.18 -4.21
C SER A 212 24.77 42.08 -4.75
N ALA A 213 23.84 41.30 -4.20
CA ALA A 213 22.53 41.15 -4.76
C ALA A 213 21.39 41.48 -3.79
N GLN A 214 20.71 42.58 -4.03
CA GLN A 214 19.45 43.02 -3.38
C GLN A 214 18.25 42.04 -3.59
N LYS A 215 18.47 40.78 -3.98
CA LYS A 215 17.40 39.78 -4.14
C LYS A 215 17.14 39.12 -2.80
N LYS A 216 15.93 39.28 -2.27
CA LYS A 216 15.46 38.53 -1.10
C LYS A 216 15.74 37.03 -1.33
N PRO A 217 16.35 36.33 -0.35
CA PRO A 217 16.59 34.89 -0.49
C PRO A 217 15.26 34.19 -0.75
N ILE A 218 15.26 33.29 -1.73
CA ILE A 218 14.09 32.45 -2.07
C ILE A 218 13.88 31.53 -0.88
N GLN A 219 12.73 31.64 -0.20
CA GLN A 219 12.44 30.82 0.98
C GLN A 219 12.49 29.32 0.65
N THR A 220 13.04 28.54 1.58
CA THR A 220 13.09 27.09 1.45
C THR A 220 11.68 26.50 1.35
N PRO A 221 11.46 25.66 0.37
CA PRO A 221 10.14 25.13 0.03
C PRO A 221 9.49 24.28 1.11
N LEU A 222 10.31 23.59 1.89
CA LEU A 222 9.89 22.67 2.91
C LEU A 222 10.01 23.24 4.32
N LYS A 223 10.19 24.57 4.46
CA LYS A 223 10.40 25.23 5.75
C LYS A 223 9.35 24.90 6.81
N SER A 224 8.10 24.66 6.40
CA SER A 224 7.05 24.26 7.33
C SER A 224 7.31 22.89 8.00
N ILE A 225 8.05 22.00 7.35
CA ILE A 225 8.46 20.71 7.95
C ILE A 225 9.44 20.93 9.09
N LEU A 226 10.35 21.88 8.96
CA LEU A 226 11.33 22.24 9.98
C LEU A 226 10.72 23.00 11.17
N GLN A 227 9.46 23.42 11.08
CA GLN A 227 8.73 24.00 12.22
C GLN A 227 8.34 22.95 13.27
N ILE A 228 8.48 21.66 12.97
CA ILE A 228 8.31 20.60 13.96
C ILE A 228 9.54 20.65 14.91
N PRO A 229 9.37 20.97 16.20
CA PRO A 229 10.47 20.94 17.15
C PRO A 229 11.05 19.52 17.21
N ILE A 230 12.38 19.41 17.32
CA ILE A 230 13.07 18.12 17.31
C ILE A 230 12.52 17.15 18.36
N LEU A 231 12.16 17.64 19.53
CA LEU A 231 11.53 16.80 20.58
C LEU A 231 10.19 16.23 20.13
N GLN A 232 9.35 17.04 19.48
CA GLN A 232 8.07 16.56 18.94
C GLN A 232 8.28 15.59 17.77
N PHE A 233 9.30 15.81 16.95
CA PHE A 233 9.66 14.90 15.86
C PHE A 233 10.09 13.53 16.40
N VAL A 234 11.02 13.50 17.36
CA VAL A 234 11.50 12.28 18.02
C VAL A 234 10.35 11.57 18.76
N LEU A 235 9.52 12.31 19.47
CA LEU A 235 8.35 11.75 20.17
C LEU A 235 7.40 11.10 19.18
N SER A 236 7.00 11.84 18.14
CA SER A 236 5.94 11.38 17.23
C SER A 236 6.40 10.28 16.27
N PHE A 237 7.64 10.33 15.78
CA PHE A 237 8.13 9.41 14.75
C PHE A 237 9.18 8.41 15.25
N GLY A 238 9.66 8.53 16.48
CA GLY A 238 10.55 7.57 17.13
C GLY A 238 9.83 6.82 18.26
N VAL A 239 9.50 7.55 19.34
CA VAL A 239 9.00 6.95 20.58
C VAL A 239 7.61 6.33 20.40
N VAL A 240 6.66 7.06 19.84
CA VAL A 240 5.27 6.58 19.66
C VAL A 240 5.20 5.34 18.78
N PRO A 241 5.78 5.29 17.57
CA PRO A 241 5.78 4.08 16.75
C PRO A 241 6.42 2.88 17.46
N PHE A 242 7.55 3.11 18.16
CA PHE A 242 8.21 2.05 18.93
C PHE A 242 7.34 1.49 20.06
N ILE A 243 6.68 2.36 20.81
CA ILE A 243 5.76 1.94 21.89
C ILE A 243 4.61 1.10 21.31
N ILE A 244 3.97 1.58 20.21
CA ILE A 244 2.89 0.84 19.56
C ILE A 244 3.40 -0.52 19.08
N TYR A 245 4.54 -0.55 18.40
CA TYR A 245 5.16 -1.80 17.95
C TYR A 245 5.42 -2.75 19.13
N ARG A 246 5.99 -2.28 20.22
CA ARG A 246 6.33 -3.08 21.40
C ARG A 246 5.08 -3.63 22.10
N LEU A 247 4.02 -2.81 22.22
CA LEU A 247 2.77 -3.20 22.86
C LEU A 247 2.06 -4.33 22.12
N GLN A 248 2.11 -4.35 20.79
CA GLN A 248 1.49 -5.40 19.98
C GLN A 248 2.09 -6.79 20.22
N TRP A 249 3.33 -6.85 20.71
CA TRP A 249 4.00 -8.11 21.00
C TRP A 249 3.59 -8.73 22.35
N ILE A 250 2.96 -7.96 23.27
CA ILE A 250 2.62 -8.45 24.60
C ILE A 250 1.70 -9.68 24.54
N PRO A 251 0.55 -9.68 23.84
CA PRO A 251 -0.31 -10.86 23.80
C PRO A 251 0.36 -12.06 23.14
N HIS A 252 1.12 -11.83 22.06
CA HIS A 252 1.85 -12.91 21.38
C HIS A 252 2.88 -13.59 22.31
N LEU A 253 3.65 -12.80 23.05
CA LEU A 253 4.68 -13.31 23.98
C LEU A 253 4.09 -13.98 25.23
N GLN A 254 2.81 -13.74 25.54
CA GLN A 254 2.11 -14.47 26.60
C GLN A 254 1.71 -15.89 26.16
N LEU A 255 1.41 -16.08 24.87
CA LEU A 255 1.11 -17.39 24.30
C LEU A 255 2.38 -18.16 23.96
N GLN A 256 3.38 -17.48 23.41
CA GLN A 256 4.65 -18.03 23.00
C GLN A 256 5.71 -17.71 24.07
N THR A 257 6.15 -18.70 24.84
CA THR A 257 7.09 -18.50 25.98
C THR A 257 8.54 -18.84 25.65
N LYS A 258 8.82 -19.38 24.45
CA LYS A 258 10.16 -19.84 24.03
C LYS A 258 11.14 -18.68 23.82
N PHE A 259 10.63 -17.53 23.39
CA PHE A 259 11.46 -16.38 23.02
C PHE A 259 11.07 -15.13 23.79
N THR A 260 12.06 -14.31 24.15
CA THR A 260 11.85 -12.94 24.58
C THR A 260 11.49 -12.06 23.38
N PHE A 261 11.10 -10.79 23.64
CA PHE A 261 10.84 -9.84 22.56
C PHE A 261 12.02 -9.74 21.58
N LEU A 262 13.25 -9.53 22.09
CA LEU A 262 14.44 -9.43 21.25
C LEU A 262 14.76 -10.76 20.57
N GLY A 263 14.63 -11.88 21.29
CA GLY A 263 14.81 -13.21 20.71
C GLY A 263 13.87 -13.46 19.51
N MET A 264 12.62 -13.01 19.61
CA MET A 264 11.66 -13.10 18.50
C MET A 264 12.08 -12.25 17.30
N GLN A 265 12.58 -11.00 17.52
CA GLN A 265 13.08 -10.18 16.41
C GLN A 265 14.27 -10.86 15.71
N HIS A 266 15.19 -11.47 16.46
CA HIS A 266 16.30 -12.23 15.89
C HIS A 266 15.84 -13.45 15.10
N GLN A 267 14.84 -14.19 15.59
CA GLN A 267 14.28 -15.35 14.86
C GLN A 267 13.64 -14.92 13.54
N ILE A 268 12.86 -13.83 13.54
CA ILE A 268 12.26 -13.28 12.32
C ILE A 268 13.34 -12.85 11.32
N LEU A 269 14.37 -12.15 11.79
CA LEU A 269 15.48 -11.70 10.93
C LEU A 269 16.21 -12.90 10.33
N GLY A 270 16.61 -13.88 11.17
CA GLY A 270 17.30 -15.08 10.71
C GLY A 270 16.47 -15.90 9.72
N TYR A 271 15.15 -15.97 9.90
CA TYR A 271 14.27 -16.61 8.91
C TYR A 271 14.29 -15.86 7.57
N HIS A 272 14.19 -14.53 7.61
CA HIS A 272 14.24 -13.73 6.38
C HIS A 272 15.59 -13.84 5.65
N GLU A 273 16.69 -14.01 6.37
CA GLU A 273 18.01 -14.23 5.80
C GLU A 273 18.18 -15.64 5.21
N SER A 274 17.44 -16.63 5.73
CA SER A 274 17.49 -18.01 5.23
C SER A 274 16.65 -18.27 3.97
N ILE A 275 15.75 -17.31 3.58
CA ILE A 275 14.95 -17.47 2.36
C ILE A 275 15.85 -17.31 1.14
N GLY A 276 15.82 -18.30 0.24
CA GLY A 276 16.52 -18.23 -1.04
C GLY A 276 16.11 -17.07 -1.93
N SER A 277 16.92 -16.76 -2.92
CA SER A 277 16.78 -15.56 -3.78
C SER A 277 16.44 -15.87 -5.24
N SER A 278 16.30 -17.15 -5.61
CA SER A 278 16.13 -17.59 -6.99
C SER A 278 14.69 -18.01 -7.32
N VAL A 279 14.42 -18.13 -8.61
CA VAL A 279 13.16 -18.70 -9.12
C VAL A 279 13.06 -20.20 -8.80
N ASP A 280 14.19 -20.85 -8.57
CA ASP A 280 14.25 -22.27 -8.16
C ASP A 280 13.74 -22.44 -6.72
N ASP A 281 13.88 -21.40 -5.87
CA ASP A 281 13.35 -21.42 -4.51
C ASP A 281 11.82 -21.17 -4.47
N HIS A 282 11.31 -20.32 -5.36
CA HIS A 282 9.88 -20.08 -5.50
C HIS A 282 9.52 -19.55 -6.90
N PRO A 283 8.57 -20.17 -7.63
CA PRO A 283 8.29 -19.88 -9.04
C PRO A 283 7.84 -18.44 -9.31
N TYR A 284 7.28 -17.74 -8.33
CA TYR A 284 6.82 -16.36 -8.45
C TYR A 284 7.79 -15.32 -7.89
N CYS A 285 9.01 -15.71 -7.57
CA CYS A 285 10.07 -14.81 -7.13
C CYS A 285 10.34 -13.74 -8.19
N SER A 286 10.37 -12.46 -7.79
CA SER A 286 10.56 -11.35 -8.71
C SER A 286 11.37 -10.22 -8.09
N PRO A 287 12.37 -9.67 -8.81
CA PRO A 287 13.15 -8.55 -8.32
C PRO A 287 12.33 -7.26 -8.29
N TRP A 288 12.61 -6.40 -7.32
CA TRP A 288 11.87 -5.17 -7.05
C TRP A 288 11.64 -4.26 -8.27
N TYR A 289 12.63 -4.11 -9.15
CA TYR A 289 12.55 -3.28 -10.36
C TYR A 289 11.59 -3.83 -11.42
N SER A 290 11.22 -5.10 -11.34
CA SER A 290 10.29 -5.74 -12.27
C SER A 290 8.82 -5.48 -11.92
N TRP A 291 8.53 -5.06 -10.68
CA TRP A 291 7.15 -4.87 -10.21
C TRP A 291 6.44 -3.73 -10.92
N ILE A 292 7.14 -2.63 -11.19
CA ILE A 292 6.57 -1.47 -11.90
C ILE A 292 6.06 -1.83 -13.31
N TRP A 293 6.60 -2.89 -13.91
CA TRP A 293 6.20 -3.43 -15.21
C TRP A 293 5.25 -4.61 -15.11
N MET A 294 4.94 -5.06 -13.87
CA MET A 294 4.10 -6.23 -13.63
C MET A 294 4.64 -7.49 -14.31
N ARG A 295 5.95 -7.69 -14.27
CA ARG A 295 6.61 -8.75 -15.04
C ARG A 295 6.27 -10.15 -14.53
N ARG A 296 6.11 -10.35 -13.20
CA ARG A 296 5.84 -11.63 -12.57
C ARG A 296 4.73 -11.48 -11.53
N PRO A 297 3.44 -11.59 -11.89
CA PRO A 297 2.34 -11.75 -10.96
C PRO A 297 2.42 -13.06 -10.18
N VAL A 298 1.57 -13.22 -9.18
CA VAL A 298 1.52 -14.43 -8.35
C VAL A 298 0.16 -15.09 -8.53
N ALA A 299 0.14 -16.34 -9.02
CA ALA A 299 -1.09 -17.12 -9.03
C ALA A 299 -1.38 -17.59 -7.58
N TYR A 300 -2.47 -17.10 -7.02
CA TYR A 300 -2.93 -17.47 -5.68
C TYR A 300 -3.77 -18.76 -5.71
N TYR A 301 -4.53 -18.94 -6.77
CA TYR A 301 -5.35 -20.12 -6.99
C TYR A 301 -5.39 -20.43 -8.48
N PHE A 302 -5.26 -21.69 -8.83
CA PHE A 302 -5.44 -22.17 -10.20
C PHE A 302 -6.06 -23.58 -10.17
N GLU A 303 -7.19 -23.72 -10.86
CA GLU A 303 -7.86 -25.03 -11.00
C GLU A 303 -8.40 -25.16 -12.42
N ARG A 304 -8.23 -26.35 -12.98
CA ARG A 304 -8.74 -26.72 -14.28
C ARG A 304 -9.68 -27.91 -14.13
N LEU A 305 -10.94 -27.71 -14.51
CA LEU A 305 -12.00 -28.72 -14.40
C LEU A 305 -12.63 -28.98 -15.76
N GLU A 306 -13.06 -30.23 -15.97
CA GLU A 306 -13.90 -30.60 -17.09
C GLU A 306 -15.36 -30.52 -16.64
N ILE A 307 -16.11 -29.51 -17.11
CA ILE A 307 -17.49 -29.27 -16.76
C ILE A 307 -18.35 -29.45 -18.01
N GLN A 308 -19.23 -30.45 -18.00
CA GLN A 308 -20.13 -30.77 -19.13
C GLN A 308 -19.38 -30.98 -20.48
N GLY A 309 -18.17 -31.58 -20.42
CA GLY A 309 -17.36 -31.85 -21.60
C GLY A 309 -16.53 -30.64 -22.10
N ASN A 310 -16.56 -29.53 -21.39
CA ASN A 310 -15.75 -28.34 -21.68
C ASN A 310 -14.71 -28.10 -20.58
N THR A 311 -13.49 -27.80 -20.96
CA THR A 311 -12.45 -27.36 -20.02
C THR A 311 -12.78 -25.98 -19.48
N THR A 312 -12.91 -25.84 -18.17
CA THR A 312 -13.12 -24.57 -17.45
C THR A 312 -11.94 -24.30 -16.53
N ILE A 313 -11.42 -23.08 -16.56
CA ILE A 313 -10.31 -22.62 -15.73
C ILE A 313 -10.85 -21.63 -14.70
N PHE A 314 -10.45 -21.84 -13.45
CA PHE A 314 -10.64 -20.90 -12.35
C PHE A 314 -9.25 -20.44 -11.92
N ASP A 315 -9.01 -19.12 -11.94
CA ASP A 315 -7.72 -18.54 -11.61
C ASP A 315 -7.92 -17.27 -10.77
N ILE A 316 -7.19 -17.16 -9.67
CA ILE A 316 -7.07 -15.94 -8.89
C ILE A 316 -5.62 -15.50 -8.94
N HIS A 317 -5.34 -14.46 -9.70
CA HIS A 317 -4.00 -13.91 -9.85
C HIS A 317 -3.84 -12.59 -9.12
N ALA A 318 -2.81 -12.49 -8.29
CA ALA A 318 -2.42 -11.26 -7.62
C ALA A 318 -1.59 -10.39 -8.56
N PHE A 319 -2.26 -9.56 -9.33
CA PHE A 319 -1.66 -8.50 -10.14
C PHE A 319 -2.61 -7.31 -10.25
N GLY A 320 -2.05 -6.13 -10.50
CA GLY A 320 -2.83 -4.91 -10.66
C GLY A 320 -3.56 -4.82 -12.00
N ASN A 321 -4.24 -3.72 -12.24
CA ASN A 321 -4.72 -3.36 -13.56
C ASN A 321 -3.51 -2.92 -14.42
N PRO A 322 -3.10 -3.65 -15.47
CA PRO A 322 -1.88 -3.35 -16.22
C PRO A 322 -1.85 -1.94 -16.79
N ILE A 323 -2.97 -1.46 -17.32
CA ILE A 323 -3.07 -0.13 -17.91
C ILE A 323 -2.86 0.95 -16.84
N LEU A 324 -3.51 0.80 -15.69
CA LEU A 324 -3.33 1.71 -14.55
C LEU A 324 -1.88 1.73 -14.07
N TRP A 325 -1.26 0.56 -13.93
CA TRP A 325 0.11 0.43 -13.43
C TRP A 325 1.13 1.08 -14.36
N TRP A 326 1.06 0.82 -15.65
CA TRP A 326 2.01 1.38 -16.60
C TRP A 326 1.84 2.89 -16.76
N LEU A 327 0.59 3.38 -16.83
CA LEU A 327 0.34 4.82 -16.87
C LEU A 327 0.79 5.52 -15.58
N SER A 328 0.59 4.90 -14.43
CA SER A 328 1.05 5.47 -13.15
C SER A 328 2.56 5.41 -12.98
N THR A 329 3.24 4.38 -13.52
CA THR A 329 4.70 4.32 -13.60
C THR A 329 5.26 5.49 -14.42
N LEU A 330 4.66 5.76 -15.57
CA LEU A 330 5.03 6.93 -16.39
C LEU A 330 4.74 8.25 -15.67
N ALA A 331 3.61 8.33 -14.94
CA ALA A 331 3.24 9.53 -14.22
C ALA A 331 4.22 9.82 -13.06
N ILE A 332 4.59 8.81 -12.26
CA ILE A 332 5.55 9.01 -11.14
C ILE A 332 6.95 9.32 -11.66
N ALA A 333 7.40 8.68 -12.75
CA ALA A 333 8.67 9.00 -13.39
C ALA A 333 8.71 10.45 -13.89
N GLY A 334 7.62 10.89 -14.55
CA GLY A 334 7.47 12.29 -14.99
C GLY A 334 7.41 13.28 -13.82
N LEU A 335 6.80 12.89 -12.68
CA LEU A 335 6.80 13.70 -11.47
C LEU A 335 8.21 13.86 -10.90
N ILE A 336 8.96 12.77 -10.78
CA ILE A 336 10.36 12.77 -10.29
C ILE A 336 11.23 13.64 -11.21
N PHE A 337 11.12 13.47 -12.53
CA PHE A 337 11.85 14.29 -13.50
C PHE A 337 11.55 15.77 -13.33
N LYS A 338 10.26 16.14 -13.26
CA LYS A 338 9.85 17.54 -13.02
C LYS A 338 10.36 18.06 -11.71
N TRP A 339 10.32 17.27 -10.65
CA TRP A 339 10.82 17.63 -9.33
C TRP A 339 12.33 17.88 -9.34
N CYS A 340 13.11 17.03 -10.03
CA CYS A 340 14.56 17.23 -10.22
C CYS A 340 14.86 18.53 -10.96
N LEU A 341 14.08 18.86 -12.01
CA LEU A 341 14.23 20.12 -12.72
C LEU A 341 13.93 21.34 -11.83
N ASN A 342 12.87 21.26 -11.01
CA ASN A 342 12.51 22.33 -10.08
C ASN A 342 13.60 22.50 -9.00
N LEU A 343 14.12 21.39 -8.48
CA LEU A 343 15.24 21.41 -7.51
C LEU A 343 16.49 22.03 -8.12
N GLY A 344 16.89 21.60 -9.33
CA GLY A 344 18.02 22.16 -10.05
C GLY A 344 17.85 23.66 -10.34
N GLY A 345 16.65 24.09 -10.75
CA GLY A 345 16.30 25.50 -10.94
C GLY A 345 16.42 26.33 -9.64
N TRP A 346 15.99 25.77 -8.52
CA TRP A 346 16.16 26.41 -7.21
C TRP A 346 17.64 26.53 -6.79
N LEU A 347 18.41 25.43 -6.94
CA LEU A 347 19.85 25.42 -6.62
C LEU A 347 20.67 26.43 -7.44
N THR A 348 20.24 26.73 -8.65
CA THR A 348 20.92 27.70 -9.53
C THR A 348 20.35 29.12 -9.47
N ASN A 349 19.45 29.40 -8.53
CA ASN A 349 18.72 30.69 -8.38
C ASN A 349 18.00 31.16 -9.66
N ARG A 350 17.65 30.25 -10.56
CA ARG A 350 17.03 30.55 -11.87
C ARG A 350 15.51 30.51 -11.88
N GLN A 351 14.88 29.95 -10.86
CA GLN A 351 13.42 29.80 -10.82
C GLN A 351 12.84 30.19 -9.46
N ILE A 352 11.70 30.89 -9.53
CA ILE A 352 10.79 31.08 -8.40
C ILE A 352 10.10 29.73 -8.15
N TYR A 353 10.05 29.34 -6.91
CA TYR A 353 9.50 28.15 -6.35
C TYR A 353 8.05 27.85 -6.79
N ASP A 354 7.79 26.64 -7.34
CA ASP A 354 6.42 26.16 -7.60
C ASP A 354 5.78 25.71 -6.29
N SER A 355 4.63 26.28 -5.91
CA SER A 355 3.85 25.90 -4.73
C SER A 355 3.51 24.39 -4.67
N LYS A 356 3.60 23.71 -5.80
CA LYS A 356 3.40 22.25 -5.90
C LYS A 356 4.60 21.43 -5.46
N PHE A 357 5.80 22.02 -5.38
CA PHE A 357 7.03 21.31 -5.00
C PHE A 357 6.90 20.64 -3.62
N TYR A 358 6.22 21.31 -2.67
CA TYR A 358 5.96 20.76 -1.35
C TYR A 358 5.23 19.42 -1.41
N LEU A 359 4.10 19.37 -2.12
CA LEU A 359 3.32 18.14 -2.29
C LEU A 359 4.09 17.10 -3.12
N GLN A 360 4.81 17.52 -4.15
CA GLN A 360 5.66 16.64 -4.96
C GLN A 360 6.73 15.98 -4.08
N SER A 361 7.39 16.74 -3.20
CA SER A 361 8.40 16.20 -2.28
C SER A 361 7.83 15.16 -1.33
N ILE A 362 6.64 15.38 -0.77
CA ILE A 362 5.95 14.41 0.09
C ILE A 362 5.67 13.11 -0.67
N ILE A 363 5.09 13.20 -1.86
CA ILE A 363 4.76 12.02 -2.67
C ILE A 363 6.04 11.26 -3.06
N ILE A 364 7.08 11.97 -3.50
CA ILE A 364 8.35 11.36 -3.96
C ILE A 364 9.08 10.70 -2.80
N THR A 365 9.21 11.38 -1.64
CA THR A 365 9.88 10.78 -0.48
C THR A 365 9.15 9.54 0.03
N GLN A 366 7.82 9.58 0.10
CA GLN A 366 7.01 8.43 0.48
C GLN A 366 7.09 7.29 -0.55
N TYR A 367 7.06 7.61 -1.85
CA TYR A 367 7.22 6.62 -2.91
C TYR A 367 8.59 5.95 -2.86
N CYS A 368 9.66 6.73 -2.81
CA CYS A 368 11.03 6.23 -2.73
C CYS A 368 11.26 5.40 -1.47
N ALA A 369 10.77 5.85 -0.33
CA ALA A 369 10.91 5.15 0.95
C ALA A 369 10.18 3.79 0.99
N ASN A 370 9.07 3.63 0.27
CA ASN A 370 8.33 2.37 0.18
C ASN A 370 8.80 1.48 -0.99
N PHE A 371 9.64 1.99 -1.89
CA PHE A 371 10.08 1.26 -3.07
C PHE A 371 11.60 0.96 -3.07
N LEU A 372 12.45 1.98 -2.84
CA LEU A 372 13.90 1.83 -2.99
C LEU A 372 14.58 0.90 -1.96
N PRO A 373 14.11 0.76 -0.70
CA PRO A 373 14.76 -0.17 0.23
C PRO A 373 14.80 -1.62 -0.25
N TRP A 374 13.93 -2.00 -1.16
CA TRP A 374 13.92 -3.34 -1.76
C TRP A 374 15.18 -3.63 -2.61
N VAL A 375 15.97 -2.63 -2.98
CA VAL A 375 17.27 -2.79 -3.64
C VAL A 375 18.26 -3.58 -2.80
N SER A 376 18.16 -3.46 -1.46
CA SER A 376 19.05 -4.15 -0.51
C SER A 376 18.52 -5.53 -0.07
N VAL A 377 17.33 -5.92 -0.52
CA VAL A 377 16.73 -7.20 -0.16
C VAL A 377 17.12 -8.28 -1.16
N SER A 378 17.96 -9.23 -0.74
CA SER A 378 18.49 -10.29 -1.59
C SER A 378 17.60 -11.54 -1.66
N ARG A 379 16.67 -11.73 -0.70
CA ARG A 379 15.76 -12.87 -0.68
C ARG A 379 14.65 -12.76 -1.74
N CYS A 380 13.96 -13.87 -1.98
CA CYS A 380 12.76 -13.88 -2.82
C CYS A 380 11.73 -12.86 -2.36
N THR A 381 11.24 -12.08 -3.32
CA THR A 381 10.23 -11.05 -3.14
C THR A 381 9.14 -11.15 -4.20
N TYR A 382 8.00 -10.48 -3.96
CA TYR A 382 6.80 -10.63 -4.79
C TYR A 382 6.17 -9.28 -5.09
N ILE A 383 5.38 -9.21 -6.15
CA ILE A 383 4.74 -7.99 -6.65
C ILE A 383 3.90 -7.25 -5.60
N TYR A 384 3.29 -7.95 -4.65
CA TYR A 384 2.47 -7.31 -3.60
C TYR A 384 3.30 -6.44 -2.63
N HIS A 385 4.62 -6.57 -2.60
CA HIS A 385 5.47 -5.65 -1.85
C HIS A 385 5.48 -4.22 -2.43
N TYR A 386 5.09 -4.06 -3.68
CA TYR A 386 4.99 -2.75 -4.32
C TYR A 386 3.70 -1.99 -3.96
N MET A 387 2.70 -2.61 -3.32
CA MET A 387 1.40 -1.99 -3.02
C MET A 387 1.48 -0.62 -2.35
N PRO A 388 2.33 -0.38 -1.32
CA PRO A 388 2.41 0.96 -0.72
C PRO A 388 2.86 2.03 -1.71
N ALA A 389 3.83 1.71 -2.56
CA ALA A 389 4.36 2.63 -3.56
C ALA A 389 3.40 2.81 -4.75
N SER A 390 2.73 1.74 -5.21
CA SER A 390 1.79 1.81 -6.34
C SER A 390 0.63 2.78 -6.09
N ILE A 391 0.10 2.85 -4.87
CA ILE A 391 -0.97 3.79 -4.50
C ILE A 391 -0.51 5.24 -4.67
N LEU A 392 0.72 5.57 -4.31
CA LEU A 392 1.28 6.91 -4.50
C LEU A 392 1.47 7.24 -6.00
N ALA A 393 1.82 6.24 -6.80
CA ALA A 393 1.88 6.38 -8.26
C ALA A 393 0.47 6.59 -8.85
N PHE A 394 -0.58 5.89 -8.37
CA PHE A 394 -1.97 6.10 -8.79
C PHE A 394 -2.46 7.50 -8.43
N MET A 395 -2.15 8.01 -7.24
CA MET A 395 -2.44 9.39 -6.84
C MET A 395 -1.74 10.40 -7.77
N THR A 396 -0.51 10.11 -8.18
CA THR A 396 0.24 10.94 -9.12
C THR A 396 -0.42 10.95 -10.50
N LEU A 397 -0.82 9.80 -11.03
CA LEU A 397 -1.56 9.70 -12.29
C LEU A 397 -2.88 10.49 -12.22
N ALA A 398 -3.62 10.37 -11.10
CA ALA A 398 -4.84 11.14 -10.88
C ALA A 398 -4.58 12.66 -10.97
N GLY A 399 -3.46 13.13 -10.43
CA GLY A 399 -3.02 14.53 -10.55
C GLY A 399 -2.74 14.96 -11.99
N TRP A 400 -2.13 14.09 -12.79
CA TRP A 400 -1.87 14.35 -14.22
C TRP A 400 -3.17 14.38 -15.02
N VAL A 401 -4.05 13.40 -14.82
CA VAL A 401 -5.37 13.33 -15.47
C VAL A 401 -6.23 14.54 -15.10
N ASP A 402 -6.30 14.89 -13.81
CA ASP A 402 -7.03 16.07 -13.36
C ASP A 402 -6.50 17.37 -13.99
N SER A 403 -5.17 17.50 -14.09
CA SER A 403 -4.53 18.64 -14.74
C SER A 403 -4.86 18.69 -16.24
N GLY A 404 -4.86 17.56 -16.93
CA GLY A 404 -5.21 17.48 -18.35
C GLY A 404 -6.67 17.82 -18.62
N LEU A 405 -7.61 17.34 -17.78
CA LEU A 405 -9.04 17.69 -17.85
C LEU A 405 -9.29 19.19 -17.65
N GLY A 406 -8.43 19.86 -16.86
CA GLY A 406 -8.50 21.31 -16.64
C GLY A 406 -7.94 22.19 -17.77
N LYS A 407 -7.26 21.62 -18.77
CA LYS A 407 -6.68 22.35 -19.90
C LYS A 407 -7.77 22.81 -20.87
N ARG A 408 -7.57 23.99 -21.50
CA ARG A 408 -8.47 24.47 -22.57
C ARG A 408 -8.33 23.69 -23.87
N HIS A 409 -7.11 23.23 -24.18
CA HIS A 409 -6.82 22.50 -25.40
C HIS A 409 -7.47 21.12 -25.39
N TRP A 410 -8.23 20.80 -26.42
CA TRP A 410 -9.04 19.57 -26.53
C TRP A 410 -8.21 18.29 -26.42
N LEU A 411 -6.99 18.27 -26.99
CA LEU A 411 -6.11 17.10 -27.00
C LEU A 411 -5.82 16.60 -25.58
N TRP A 412 -5.46 17.50 -24.65
CA TRP A 412 -5.18 17.11 -23.26
C TRP A 412 -6.42 16.55 -22.54
N ARG A 413 -7.59 17.12 -22.84
CA ARG A 413 -8.85 16.61 -22.29
C ARG A 413 -9.18 15.24 -22.84
N SER A 414 -9.00 15.03 -24.16
CA SER A 414 -9.25 13.75 -24.82
C SER A 414 -8.29 12.67 -24.33
N LEU A 415 -6.99 12.97 -24.17
CA LEU A 415 -6.01 12.05 -23.60
C LEU A 415 -6.37 11.67 -22.15
N SER A 416 -6.84 12.62 -21.35
CA SER A 416 -7.26 12.34 -19.96
C SER A 416 -8.51 11.47 -19.91
N TRP A 417 -9.53 11.74 -20.73
CA TRP A 417 -10.72 10.89 -20.84
C TRP A 417 -10.37 9.51 -21.41
N GLY A 418 -9.48 9.46 -22.39
CA GLY A 418 -8.96 8.21 -22.96
C GLY A 418 -8.27 7.34 -21.91
N ALA A 419 -7.41 7.95 -21.07
CA ALA A 419 -6.74 7.25 -19.98
C ALA A 419 -7.76 6.66 -18.98
N ILE A 420 -8.78 7.43 -18.59
CA ILE A 420 -9.85 6.93 -17.71
C ILE A 420 -10.58 5.75 -18.36
N ALA A 421 -10.97 5.90 -19.64
CA ALA A 421 -11.72 4.87 -20.35
C ALA A 421 -10.94 3.56 -20.49
N VAL A 422 -9.64 3.62 -20.86
CA VAL A 422 -8.83 2.41 -21.01
C VAL A 422 -8.51 1.74 -19.67
N ILE A 423 -8.37 2.51 -18.57
CA ILE A 423 -8.20 1.96 -17.23
C ILE A 423 -9.46 1.19 -16.81
N ILE A 424 -10.66 1.77 -17.02
CA ILE A 424 -11.93 1.10 -16.73
C ILE A 424 -12.07 -0.16 -17.60
N ALA A 425 -11.81 -0.07 -18.89
CA ALA A 425 -11.89 -1.21 -19.81
C ALA A 425 -10.91 -2.32 -19.42
N GLY A 426 -9.68 -1.97 -19.03
CA GLY A 426 -8.69 -2.91 -18.52
C GLY A 426 -9.17 -3.60 -17.24
N PHE A 427 -9.69 -2.87 -16.26
CA PHE A 427 -10.23 -3.47 -15.05
C PHE A 427 -11.35 -4.48 -15.35
N ILE A 428 -12.30 -4.12 -16.21
CA ILE A 428 -13.40 -5.01 -16.62
C ILE A 428 -12.86 -6.24 -17.36
N PHE A 429 -11.86 -6.07 -18.22
CA PHE A 429 -11.28 -7.17 -18.98
C PHE A 429 -10.61 -8.22 -18.08
N TRP A 430 -9.87 -7.80 -17.04
CA TRP A 430 -9.22 -8.72 -16.07
C TRP A 430 -10.08 -9.08 -14.87
N LEU A 431 -11.27 -8.48 -14.70
CA LEU A 431 -12.15 -8.75 -13.56
C LEU A 431 -12.45 -10.26 -13.33
N PRO A 432 -12.64 -11.10 -14.38
CA PRO A 432 -12.79 -12.53 -14.19
C PRO A 432 -11.63 -13.19 -13.44
N ILE A 433 -10.39 -12.78 -13.71
CA ILE A 433 -9.20 -13.28 -13.02
C ILE A 433 -9.17 -12.81 -11.55
N TYR A 434 -9.49 -11.54 -11.28
CA TYR A 434 -9.51 -11.02 -9.91
C TYR A 434 -10.57 -11.67 -9.02
N LEU A 435 -11.68 -12.11 -9.62
CA LEU A 435 -12.79 -12.72 -8.89
C LEU A 435 -12.83 -14.25 -8.97
N GLY A 436 -11.89 -14.88 -9.68
CA GLY A 436 -11.88 -16.33 -9.89
C GLY A 436 -13.14 -16.82 -10.63
N LEU A 437 -13.57 -16.12 -11.69
CA LEU A 437 -14.72 -16.53 -12.49
C LEU A 437 -14.35 -17.68 -13.45
N PRO A 438 -15.32 -18.51 -13.85
CA PRO A 438 -15.08 -19.55 -14.84
C PRO A 438 -14.68 -18.93 -16.19
N LEU A 439 -13.60 -19.43 -16.77
CA LEU A 439 -13.06 -19.01 -18.06
C LEU A 439 -12.83 -20.24 -18.94
N SER A 440 -13.08 -20.12 -20.24
CA SER A 440 -12.54 -21.07 -21.20
C SER A 440 -11.01 -20.93 -21.31
N PRO A 441 -10.28 -21.95 -21.79
CA PRO A 441 -8.84 -21.86 -22.02
C PRO A 441 -8.46 -20.67 -22.92
N GLU A 442 -9.29 -20.37 -23.92
CA GLU A 442 -9.08 -19.26 -24.83
C GLU A 442 -9.23 -17.90 -24.13
N GLU A 443 -10.28 -17.75 -23.31
CA GLU A 443 -10.51 -16.52 -22.53
C GLU A 443 -9.44 -16.29 -21.49
N PHE A 444 -8.94 -17.35 -20.85
CA PHE A 444 -7.82 -17.30 -19.92
C PHE A 444 -6.54 -16.84 -20.64
N ASN A 445 -6.17 -17.50 -21.75
CA ASN A 445 -4.97 -17.19 -22.52
C ASN A 445 -4.97 -15.74 -23.06
N ARG A 446 -6.13 -15.21 -23.46
CA ARG A 446 -6.25 -13.80 -23.90
C ARG A 446 -5.90 -12.79 -22.78
N ARG A 447 -5.99 -13.18 -21.51
CA ARG A 447 -5.69 -12.34 -20.35
C ARG A 447 -4.25 -12.48 -19.86
N MET A 448 -3.55 -13.54 -20.23
CA MET A 448 -2.14 -13.78 -19.92
C MET A 448 -1.25 -13.20 -21.03
N TRP A 449 -1.05 -11.88 -20.98
CA TRP A 449 -0.35 -11.15 -22.05
C TRP A 449 1.14 -11.47 -22.17
N PHE A 450 1.76 -11.93 -21.10
CA PHE A 450 3.17 -12.32 -21.06
C PHE A 450 3.31 -13.76 -20.59
N GLN A 451 4.28 -14.46 -21.16
CA GLN A 451 4.56 -15.84 -20.74
C GLN A 451 4.98 -15.94 -19.27
N SER A 452 5.51 -14.88 -18.70
CA SER A 452 5.85 -14.79 -17.28
C SER A 452 4.64 -14.61 -16.35
N TRP A 453 3.44 -14.54 -16.90
CA TRP A 453 2.19 -14.45 -16.11
C TRP A 453 1.54 -15.82 -15.87
N TYR A 454 2.04 -16.87 -16.54
CA TYR A 454 1.61 -18.27 -16.34
C TYR A 454 2.27 -18.89 -15.11
#